data_625a6e13d1336897c2b52fe9b0b7df76
#
_entry.id   625a6e13d1336897c2b52fe9b0b7df76
#
_cell.length_a   1.000
_cell.length_b   1.000
_cell.length_c   1.000
_cell.angle_alpha   90.00
_cell.angle_beta   90.00
_cell.angle_gamma   90.00
#
_symmetry.space_group_name_H-M   'P 1'
#
loop_
_entity.id
_entity.type
_entity.pdbx_description
1 polymer ?
#
loop_
_entity_poly.entity_id
_entity_poly.type
_entity_poly.pdbx_seq_one_letter_code
_entity_poly.pdbx_strand_id
1 'polypeptide(L)'
;MNASIRGTQRRVAGHVGSLLFHVVYVTPIFWFVELLQNQLYWKLTGAPGWTYPRSPYHWFSFESLGLWGGSVVLIWCLHFFWFQRRGVGMVKRMIIAGTLCWAGEWLSGFVADQVFHRPLQIWTNAPLVYVQFSALFFWWWDVLLYQLLTVDIASLGRAAPPAPESSSST
;
A
#
# COMPACT_ATOMS: atom_id res chain seq x y z
N MET A 1 -14.94 -29.34 21.83
CA MET A 1 -14.15 -28.48 20.88
C MET A 1 -13.35 -27.48 21.71
N ASN A 2 -12.00 -27.59 21.72
CA ASN A 2 -11.10 -26.93 22.67
C ASN A 2 -11.13 -25.39 22.53
N ALA A 3 -11.13 -24.67 23.67
CA ALA A 3 -11.10 -23.19 23.71
C ALA A 3 -9.91 -22.59 22.92
N SER A 4 -8.77 -23.30 22.86
CA SER A 4 -7.59 -22.94 22.08
C SER A 4 -7.87 -22.87 20.57
N ILE A 5 -8.63 -23.82 20.01
CA ILE A 5 -8.97 -23.87 18.58
C ILE A 5 -9.88 -22.69 18.22
N ARG A 6 -10.86 -22.36 19.06
CA ARG A 6 -11.75 -21.21 18.84
C ARG A 6 -10.99 -19.86 18.89
N GLY A 7 -10.02 -19.73 19.79
CA GLY A 7 -9.18 -18.53 19.87
C GLY A 7 -8.34 -18.32 18.62
N THR A 8 -7.76 -19.39 18.09
CA THR A 8 -6.96 -19.35 16.84
C THR A 8 -7.84 -19.01 15.65
N GLN A 9 -9.01 -19.63 15.51
CA GLN A 9 -9.93 -19.34 14.40
C GLN A 9 -10.40 -17.88 14.39
N ARG A 10 -10.72 -17.30 15.57
CA ARG A 10 -11.10 -15.87 15.65
C ARG A 10 -9.95 -14.92 15.24
N ARG A 11 -8.72 -15.22 15.60
CA ARG A 11 -7.56 -14.41 15.21
C ARG A 11 -7.32 -14.48 13.70
N VAL A 12 -7.37 -15.66 13.12
CA VAL A 12 -7.23 -15.86 11.68
C VAL A 12 -8.33 -15.12 10.91
N ALA A 13 -9.58 -15.26 11.33
CA ALA A 13 -10.70 -14.55 10.71
C ALA A 13 -10.54 -13.02 10.80
N GLY A 14 -10.01 -12.48 11.90
CA GLY A 14 -9.69 -11.07 12.04
C GLY A 14 -8.63 -10.59 11.07
N HIS A 15 -7.57 -11.37 10.86
CA HIS A 15 -6.51 -11.02 9.87
C HIS A 15 -7.02 -11.10 8.42
N VAL A 16 -7.82 -12.11 8.09
CA VAL A 16 -8.43 -12.24 6.76
C VAL A 16 -9.37 -11.08 6.49
N GLY A 17 -10.25 -10.73 7.44
CA GLY A 17 -11.15 -9.59 7.31
C GLY A 17 -10.39 -8.26 7.14
N SER A 18 -9.31 -8.06 7.91
CA SER A 18 -8.44 -6.90 7.77
C SER A 18 -7.78 -6.84 6.39
N LEU A 19 -7.21 -7.95 5.91
CA LEU A 19 -6.60 -8.02 4.59
C LEU A 19 -7.60 -7.71 3.47
N LEU A 20 -8.79 -8.31 3.52
CA LEU A 20 -9.85 -8.07 2.56
C LEU A 20 -10.26 -6.59 2.54
N PHE A 21 -10.40 -5.97 3.71
CA PHE A 21 -10.67 -4.53 3.80
C PHE A 21 -9.59 -3.72 3.07
N HIS A 22 -8.32 -4.00 3.31
CA HIS A 22 -7.22 -3.28 2.65
C HIS A 22 -7.22 -3.48 1.14
N VAL A 23 -7.45 -4.69 0.67
CA VAL A 23 -7.48 -4.98 -0.77
C VAL A 23 -8.69 -4.32 -1.45
N VAL A 24 -9.86 -4.36 -0.83
CA VAL A 24 -11.11 -3.88 -1.47
C VAL A 24 -11.25 -2.36 -1.38
N TYR A 25 -10.85 -1.75 -0.27
CA TYR A 25 -11.07 -0.31 -0.05
C TYR A 25 -9.83 0.53 -0.19
N VAL A 26 -8.68 0.05 0.29
CA VAL A 26 -7.44 0.84 0.26
C VAL A 26 -6.80 0.81 -1.12
N THR A 27 -6.80 -0.34 -1.81
CA THR A 27 -6.21 -0.44 -3.16
C THR A 27 -6.82 0.54 -4.16
N PRO A 28 -8.15 0.68 -4.31
CA PRO A 28 -8.72 1.67 -5.22
C PRO A 28 -8.37 3.11 -4.88
N ILE A 29 -8.21 3.43 -3.59
CA ILE A 29 -7.78 4.77 -3.15
C ILE A 29 -6.38 5.06 -3.69
N PHE A 30 -5.43 4.14 -3.51
CA PHE A 30 -4.06 4.33 -3.98
C PHE A 30 -3.95 4.32 -5.50
N TRP A 31 -4.73 3.50 -6.16
CA TRP A 31 -4.85 3.52 -7.60
C TRP A 31 -5.33 4.89 -8.12
N PHE A 32 -6.26 5.54 -7.40
CA PHE A 32 -6.69 6.90 -7.71
C PHE A 32 -5.63 7.95 -7.33
N VAL A 33 -4.91 7.77 -6.23
CA VAL A 33 -3.78 8.63 -5.83
C VAL A 33 -2.71 8.64 -6.90
N GLU A 34 -2.39 7.49 -7.50
CA GLU A 34 -1.46 7.39 -8.63
C GLU A 34 -1.86 8.29 -9.80
N LEU A 35 -3.15 8.30 -10.16
CA LEU A 35 -3.68 9.20 -11.18
C LEU A 35 -3.41 10.66 -10.83
N LEU A 36 -3.70 11.06 -9.59
CA LEU A 36 -3.48 12.44 -9.14
C LEU A 36 -1.99 12.80 -9.13
N GLN A 37 -1.12 11.90 -8.72
CA GLN A 37 0.33 12.09 -8.72
C GLN A 37 0.85 12.30 -10.14
N ASN A 38 0.43 11.48 -11.11
CA ASN A 38 0.85 11.60 -12.50
C ASN A 38 0.33 12.91 -13.13
N GLN A 39 -0.90 13.32 -12.82
CA GLN A 39 -1.44 14.61 -13.27
C GLN A 39 -0.71 15.81 -12.64
N LEU A 40 -0.38 15.72 -11.37
CA LEU A 40 0.40 16.75 -10.67
C LEU A 40 1.80 16.86 -11.27
N TYR A 41 2.47 15.73 -11.46
CA TYR A 41 3.79 15.68 -12.08
C TYR A 41 3.76 16.32 -13.47
N TRP A 42 2.76 15.99 -14.30
CA TRP A 42 2.60 16.58 -15.63
C TRP A 42 2.44 18.10 -15.57
N LYS A 43 1.60 18.60 -14.66
CA LYS A 43 1.43 20.06 -14.51
C LYS A 43 2.72 20.78 -14.08
N LEU A 44 3.55 20.13 -13.30
CA LEU A 44 4.80 20.72 -12.80
C LEU A 44 5.96 20.65 -13.81
N THR A 45 6.00 19.62 -14.64
CA THR A 45 7.16 19.32 -15.51
C THR A 45 6.86 19.49 -17.01
N GLY A 46 5.59 19.62 -17.40
CA GLY A 46 5.16 19.69 -18.79
C GLY A 46 5.04 18.32 -19.50
N ALA A 47 5.35 17.21 -18.81
CA ALA A 47 5.22 15.86 -19.34
C ALA A 47 4.73 14.90 -18.23
N PRO A 48 4.01 13.81 -18.58
CA PRO A 48 3.64 12.80 -17.59
C PRO A 48 4.87 12.15 -16.99
N GLY A 49 4.82 11.81 -15.70
CA GLY A 49 5.91 11.11 -15.02
C GLY A 49 6.11 9.70 -15.57
N TRP A 50 5.00 9.05 -15.89
CA TRP A 50 4.96 7.72 -16.49
C TRP A 50 3.76 7.57 -17.41
N THR A 51 3.84 6.60 -18.31
CA THR A 51 2.79 6.26 -19.26
C THR A 51 2.55 4.75 -19.29
N TYR A 52 1.35 4.36 -19.69
CA TYR A 52 0.91 2.98 -19.85
C TYR A 52 0.70 2.67 -21.34
N PRO A 53 1.65 2.05 -22.03
CA PRO A 53 1.57 1.84 -23.48
C PRO A 53 0.40 0.96 -23.93
N ARG A 54 -0.10 0.13 -23.02
CA ARG A 54 -1.22 -0.80 -23.27
C ARG A 54 -2.58 -0.21 -22.94
N SER A 55 -2.61 0.90 -22.20
CA SER A 55 -3.86 1.56 -21.85
C SER A 55 -4.30 2.53 -22.94
N PRO A 56 -5.60 2.57 -23.30
CA PRO A 56 -6.12 3.58 -24.22
C PRO A 56 -5.99 5.01 -23.67
N TYR A 57 -5.85 5.16 -22.36
CA TYR A 57 -5.70 6.46 -21.69
C TYR A 57 -4.24 6.91 -21.53
N HIS A 58 -3.24 6.06 -21.86
CA HIS A 58 -1.80 6.30 -21.76
C HIS A 58 -1.27 6.76 -20.39
N TRP A 59 -1.96 7.64 -19.69
CA TRP A 59 -1.57 8.20 -18.39
C TRP A 59 -2.25 7.51 -17.20
N PHE A 60 -3.07 6.48 -17.45
CA PHE A 60 -3.83 5.74 -16.45
C PHE A 60 -4.13 4.31 -16.96
N SER A 61 -4.07 3.30 -16.11
CA SER A 61 -4.33 1.93 -16.49
C SER A 61 -5.11 1.15 -15.43
N PHE A 62 -6.04 0.32 -15.88
CA PHE A 62 -6.68 -0.67 -15.01
C PHE A 62 -5.73 -1.82 -14.63
N GLU A 63 -4.70 -2.07 -15.42
CA GLU A 63 -3.68 -3.09 -15.10
C GLU A 63 -2.87 -2.69 -13.86
N SER A 64 -2.66 -1.40 -13.62
CA SER A 64 -1.97 -0.91 -12.43
C SER A 64 -2.74 -1.17 -11.12
N LEU A 65 -4.06 -1.41 -11.18
CA LEU A 65 -4.84 -1.84 -10.02
C LEU A 65 -4.30 -3.14 -9.40
N GLY A 66 -3.84 -4.08 -10.23
CA GLY A 66 -3.20 -5.32 -9.78
C GLY A 66 -1.87 -5.06 -9.07
N LEU A 67 -1.07 -4.14 -9.60
CA LEU A 67 0.20 -3.71 -8.99
C LEU A 67 -0.06 -3.06 -7.61
N TRP A 68 -1.04 -2.14 -7.53
CA TRP A 68 -1.45 -1.53 -6.27
C TRP A 68 -1.99 -2.54 -5.27
N GLY A 69 -2.78 -3.52 -5.71
CA GLY A 69 -3.25 -4.62 -4.87
C GLY A 69 -2.09 -5.40 -4.26
N GLY A 70 -1.11 -5.77 -5.05
CA GLY A 70 0.12 -6.43 -4.60
C GLY A 70 0.90 -5.59 -3.59
N SER A 71 1.06 -4.30 -3.85
CA SER A 71 1.74 -3.35 -2.96
C SER A 71 1.02 -3.19 -1.62
N VAL A 72 -0.31 -3.05 -1.63
CA VAL A 72 -1.13 -2.97 -0.42
C VAL A 72 -1.01 -4.25 0.41
N VAL A 73 -1.05 -5.43 -0.22
CA VAL A 73 -0.83 -6.72 0.46
C VAL A 73 0.57 -6.78 1.07
N LEU A 74 1.60 -6.37 0.35
CA LEU A 74 2.98 -6.32 0.86
C LEU A 74 3.10 -5.42 2.09
N ILE A 75 2.58 -4.18 2.00
CA ILE A 75 2.62 -3.22 3.11
C ILE A 75 1.85 -3.76 4.32
N TRP A 76 0.68 -4.36 4.09
CA TRP A 76 -0.13 -5.00 5.13
C TRP A 76 0.64 -6.14 5.81
N CYS A 77 1.24 -7.05 5.04
CA CYS A 77 2.05 -8.14 5.57
C CYS A 77 3.23 -7.63 6.41
N LEU A 78 3.98 -6.66 5.90
CA LEU A 78 5.08 -6.03 6.63
C LEU A 78 4.60 -5.41 7.93
N HIS A 79 3.46 -4.71 7.90
CA HIS A 79 2.89 -4.04 9.08
C HIS A 79 2.52 -5.05 10.16
N PHE A 80 1.71 -6.06 9.85
CA PHE A 80 1.18 -7.00 10.84
C PHE A 80 2.20 -8.04 11.30
N PHE A 81 3.00 -8.59 10.40
CA PHE A 81 3.89 -9.69 10.74
C PHE A 81 5.27 -9.24 11.20
N TRP A 82 5.70 -8.03 10.84
CA TRP A 82 7.05 -7.58 11.13
C TRP A 82 7.10 -6.28 11.93
N PHE A 83 6.52 -5.18 11.44
CA PHE A 83 6.67 -3.87 12.06
C PHE A 83 6.02 -3.79 13.45
N GLN A 84 4.79 -4.29 13.60
CA GLN A 84 4.11 -4.27 14.89
C GLN A 84 4.84 -5.09 15.94
N ARG A 85 5.33 -6.27 15.57
CA ARG A 85 6.03 -7.18 16.49
C ARG A 85 7.36 -6.61 16.98
N ARG A 86 8.00 -5.75 16.20
CA ARG A 86 9.33 -5.18 16.49
C ARG A 86 9.27 -3.72 16.94
N GLY A 87 8.10 -3.14 17.11
CA GLY A 87 7.95 -1.74 17.51
C GLY A 87 8.62 -0.75 16.57
N VAL A 88 8.66 -1.05 15.26
CA VAL A 88 9.31 -0.19 14.26
C VAL A 88 8.57 1.14 14.18
N GLY A 89 9.27 2.26 14.33
CA GLY A 89 8.68 3.60 14.23
C GLY A 89 8.20 3.96 12.82
N MET A 90 7.25 4.89 12.72
CA MET A 90 6.55 5.26 11.48
C MET A 90 7.49 5.62 10.33
N VAL A 91 8.50 6.45 10.55
CA VAL A 91 9.46 6.86 9.50
C VAL A 91 10.26 5.67 8.97
N LYS A 92 10.71 4.77 9.86
CA LYS A 92 11.41 3.56 9.42
C LYS A 92 10.51 2.64 8.61
N ARG A 93 9.23 2.50 8.99
CA ARG A 93 8.24 1.73 8.21
C ARG A 93 8.07 2.33 6.82
N MET A 94 7.92 3.65 6.73
CA MET A 94 7.81 4.39 5.47
C MET A 94 9.00 4.08 4.55
N ILE A 95 10.22 4.25 5.06
CA ILE A 95 11.44 4.02 4.27
C ILE A 95 11.53 2.56 3.82
N ILE A 96 11.36 1.61 4.72
CA ILE A 96 11.53 0.18 4.39
C ILE A 96 10.44 -0.28 3.41
N ALA A 97 9.17 -0.05 3.73
CA ALA A 97 8.06 -0.52 2.88
C ALA A 97 8.04 0.22 1.54
N GLY A 98 8.27 1.53 1.50
CA GLY A 98 8.32 2.29 0.26
C GLY A 98 9.48 1.86 -0.65
N THR A 99 10.65 1.59 -0.07
CA THR A 99 11.79 1.06 -0.86
C THR A 99 11.51 -0.34 -1.40
N LEU A 100 10.82 -1.20 -0.64
CA LEU A 100 10.41 -2.53 -1.12
C LEU A 100 9.33 -2.43 -2.21
N CYS A 101 8.38 -1.50 -2.10
CA CYS A 101 7.39 -1.26 -3.15
C CYS A 101 8.06 -0.73 -4.42
N TRP A 102 8.98 0.22 -4.30
CA TRP A 102 9.76 0.72 -5.43
C TRP A 102 10.58 -0.39 -6.13
N ALA A 103 11.25 -1.25 -5.36
CA ALA A 103 11.95 -2.42 -5.92
C ALA A 103 10.97 -3.42 -6.55
N GLY A 104 9.78 -3.60 -5.95
CA GLY A 104 8.70 -4.42 -6.49
C GLY A 104 8.14 -3.88 -7.80
N GLU A 105 8.03 -2.57 -7.95
CA GLU A 105 7.65 -1.91 -9.21
C GLU A 105 8.67 -2.20 -10.31
N TRP A 106 9.96 -2.04 -10.01
CA TRP A 106 11.02 -2.40 -10.94
C TRP A 106 10.93 -3.88 -11.36
N LEU A 107 10.79 -4.77 -10.39
CA LEU A 107 10.71 -6.21 -10.64
C LEU A 107 9.47 -6.57 -11.46
N SER A 108 8.33 -5.97 -11.17
CA SER A 108 7.09 -6.21 -11.93
C SER A 108 7.19 -5.70 -13.36
N GLY A 109 7.83 -4.56 -13.58
CA GLY A 109 8.14 -4.02 -14.90
C GLY A 109 9.05 -4.96 -15.70
N PHE A 110 10.12 -5.44 -15.07
CA PHE A 110 11.03 -6.43 -15.66
C PHE A 110 10.30 -7.73 -16.03
N VAL A 111 9.55 -8.32 -15.11
CA VAL A 111 8.81 -9.57 -15.36
C VAL A 111 7.76 -9.38 -16.47
N ALA A 112 7.03 -8.27 -16.44
CA ALA A 112 6.04 -7.98 -17.48
C ALA A 112 6.67 -7.86 -18.87
N ASP A 113 7.84 -7.24 -18.97
CA ASP A 113 8.57 -7.12 -20.22
C ASP A 113 9.06 -8.48 -20.75
N GLN A 114 9.59 -9.33 -19.85
CA GLN A 114 10.02 -10.69 -20.23
C GLN A 114 8.85 -11.59 -20.67
N VAL A 115 7.70 -11.50 -20.00
CA VAL A 115 6.55 -12.38 -20.26
C VAL A 115 5.69 -11.88 -21.42
N PHE A 116 5.44 -10.57 -21.49
CA PHE A 116 4.54 -9.98 -22.47
C PHE A 116 5.26 -9.26 -23.61
N HIS A 117 6.61 -9.18 -23.56
CA HIS A 117 7.48 -8.44 -24.49
C HIS A 117 7.04 -6.97 -24.64
N ARG A 118 6.45 -6.42 -23.62
CA ARG A 118 6.02 -5.01 -23.53
C ARG A 118 6.02 -4.56 -22.06
N PRO A 119 6.63 -3.42 -21.75
CA PRO A 119 6.59 -2.90 -20.40
C PRO A 119 5.14 -2.55 -19.99
N LEU A 120 4.82 -2.84 -18.74
CA LEU A 120 3.52 -2.48 -18.15
C LEU A 120 3.38 -0.95 -18.08
N GLN A 121 4.46 -0.28 -17.71
CA GLN A 121 4.58 1.13 -17.46
C GLN A 121 5.94 1.63 -17.97
N ILE A 122 5.96 2.81 -18.56
CA ILE A 122 7.20 3.47 -19.02
C ILE A 122 7.35 4.77 -18.25
N TRP A 123 8.42 4.90 -17.51
CA TRP A 123 8.79 6.15 -16.84
C TRP A 123 9.52 7.10 -17.79
N THR A 124 9.15 8.36 -17.74
CA THR A 124 9.87 9.41 -18.49
C THR A 124 11.27 9.56 -17.88
N ASN A 125 12.31 9.41 -18.70
CA ASN A 125 13.72 9.48 -18.26
C ASN A 125 14.10 8.44 -17.17
N ALA A 126 13.75 7.17 -17.35
CA ALA A 126 14.08 6.10 -16.42
C ALA A 126 15.48 5.52 -16.66
N PRO A 127 16.50 5.90 -15.90
CA PRO A 127 17.85 5.33 -16.01
C PRO A 127 17.89 3.84 -15.64
N LEU A 128 16.90 3.36 -14.88
CA LEU A 128 16.74 1.97 -14.47
C LEU A 128 15.77 1.18 -15.37
N VAL A 129 15.40 1.71 -16.52
CA VAL A 129 14.51 1.14 -17.54
C VAL A 129 13.05 1.08 -17.08
N TYR A 130 12.74 0.40 -15.97
CA TYR A 130 11.34 0.15 -15.53
C TYR A 130 10.85 1.10 -14.44
N VAL A 131 11.75 1.84 -13.80
CA VAL A 131 11.40 2.82 -12.76
C VAL A 131 12.47 3.90 -12.69
N GLN A 132 12.09 5.12 -12.30
CA GLN A 132 13.06 6.19 -12.03
C GLN A 132 13.31 6.36 -10.52
N PHE A 133 14.44 7.01 -10.17
CA PHE A 133 14.79 7.23 -8.76
C PHE A 133 13.79 8.13 -8.03
N SER A 134 13.17 9.08 -8.69
CA SER A 134 12.16 9.96 -8.08
C SER A 134 10.90 9.20 -7.65
N ALA A 135 10.60 8.04 -8.27
CA ALA A 135 9.50 7.18 -7.84
C ALA A 135 9.64 6.72 -6.39
N LEU A 136 10.87 6.62 -5.87
CA LEU A 136 11.12 6.29 -4.47
C LEU A 136 10.45 7.26 -3.50
N PHE A 137 10.45 8.57 -3.82
CA PHE A 137 9.78 9.58 -3.00
C PHE A 137 8.26 9.43 -3.04
N PHE A 138 7.67 9.09 -4.19
CA PHE A 138 6.25 8.78 -4.31
C PHE A 138 5.89 7.56 -3.45
N TRP A 139 6.65 6.48 -3.52
CA TRP A 139 6.44 5.29 -2.70
C TRP A 139 6.57 5.57 -1.20
N TRP A 140 7.51 6.39 -0.76
CA TRP A 140 7.61 6.78 0.64
C TRP A 140 6.39 7.60 1.08
N TRP A 141 5.95 8.54 0.26
CA TRP A 141 4.74 9.32 0.50
C TRP A 141 3.49 8.42 0.57
N ASP A 142 3.34 7.48 -0.35
CA ASP A 142 2.21 6.56 -0.40
C ASP A 142 2.16 5.65 0.83
N VAL A 143 3.30 5.13 1.28
CA VAL A 143 3.37 4.35 2.53
C VAL A 143 3.07 5.21 3.75
N LEU A 144 3.48 6.47 3.77
CA LEU A 144 3.09 7.40 4.84
C LEU A 144 1.58 7.63 4.85
N LEU A 145 1.00 7.91 3.69
CA LEU A 145 -0.45 8.09 3.53
C LEU A 145 -1.22 6.82 3.94
N TYR A 146 -0.74 5.64 3.53
CA TYR A 146 -1.28 4.36 3.97
C TYR A 146 -1.31 4.25 5.50
N GLN A 147 -0.22 4.57 6.17
CA GLN A 147 -0.15 4.51 7.62
C GLN A 147 -1.14 5.46 8.28
N LEU A 148 -1.25 6.70 7.80
CA LEU A 148 -2.18 7.69 8.31
C LEU A 148 -3.64 7.21 8.16
N LEU A 149 -4.01 6.74 6.98
CA LEU A 149 -5.36 6.25 6.71
C LEU A 149 -5.73 5.02 7.55
N THR A 150 -4.80 4.08 7.74
CA THR A 150 -5.10 2.81 8.41
C THR A 150 -5.01 2.90 9.94
N VAL A 151 -4.17 3.77 10.50
CA VAL A 151 -4.05 3.98 11.94
C VAL A 151 -5.30 4.68 12.48
N ASP A 152 -5.80 5.70 11.78
CA ASP A 152 -7.00 6.42 12.19
C ASP A 152 -8.24 5.53 12.13
N ILE A 153 -8.40 4.73 11.09
CA ILE A 153 -9.50 3.74 11.00
C ILE A 153 -9.43 2.72 12.13
N ALA A 154 -8.24 2.22 12.47
CA ALA A 154 -8.04 1.29 13.58
C ALA A 154 -8.30 1.93 14.95
N SER A 155 -8.12 3.24 15.08
CA SER A 155 -8.42 3.98 16.32
C SER A 155 -9.92 4.19 16.53
N LEU A 156 -10.66 4.42 15.47
CA LEU A 156 -12.13 4.57 15.49
C LEU A 156 -12.85 3.26 15.90
N GLY A 157 -12.26 2.11 15.62
CA GLY A 157 -12.82 0.80 16.00
C GLY A 157 -12.51 0.36 17.43
N ARG A 158 -11.68 1.08 18.18
CA ARG A 158 -11.45 0.78 19.60
C ARG A 158 -12.50 1.49 20.43
N ALA A 159 -13.50 0.72 20.93
CA ALA A 159 -14.42 1.22 21.93
C ALA A 159 -13.64 1.84 23.10
N ALA A 160 -14.09 3.00 23.59
CA ALA A 160 -13.52 3.60 24.78
C ALA A 160 -13.49 2.55 25.92
N PRO A 161 -12.43 2.47 26.72
CA PRO A 161 -12.41 1.58 27.88
C PRO A 161 -13.62 1.87 28.75
N PRO A 162 -14.29 0.83 29.30
CA PRO A 162 -15.41 1.05 30.21
C PRO A 162 -15.01 2.01 31.33
N ALA A 163 -15.88 2.97 31.57
CA ALA A 163 -15.66 3.92 32.65
C ALA A 163 -15.34 3.15 33.96
N PRO A 164 -14.37 3.61 34.78
CA PRO A 164 -14.08 2.96 36.03
C PRO A 164 -15.36 2.91 36.86
N GLU A 165 -15.76 1.70 37.27
CA GLU A 165 -16.89 1.54 38.17
C GLU A 165 -16.64 2.39 39.42
N SER A 166 -17.46 3.39 39.62
CA SER A 166 -17.44 4.19 40.85
C SER A 166 -17.67 3.23 42.02
N SER A 167 -16.60 2.92 42.74
CA SER A 167 -16.71 2.19 44.00
C SER A 167 -17.59 3.03 44.93
N SER A 168 -18.88 2.69 44.99
CA SER A 168 -19.79 3.18 46.03
C SER A 168 -19.31 2.60 47.36
N SER A 169 -18.49 3.38 48.05
CA SER A 169 -18.17 3.15 49.45
C SER A 169 -19.41 3.48 50.27
N THR A 170 -20.09 2.43 50.73
CA THR A 170 -20.98 2.45 51.88
C THR A 170 -20.17 2.25 53.15
#